data_fd38c7e593a6e35e0fdf7f39262b6247
#
_entry.id   fd38c7e593a6e35e0fdf7f39262b6247
#
_cell.length_a   1.000
_cell.length_b   1.000
_cell.length_c   1.000
_cell.angle_alpha   90.00
_cell.angle_beta   90.00
_cell.angle_gamma   90.00
#
_symmetry.space_group_name_H-M   'P 1'
#
loop_
_entity.id
_entity.type
_entity.pdbx_description
1 polymer ?
#
loop_
_entity_poly.entity_id
_entity_poly.type
_entity_poly.pdbx_seq_one_letter_code
_entity_poly.pdbx_strand_id
1 'polypeptide(L)'
;MRDQVEIGMGRTAMRGYDLDDVEIVPSRRTRSSKDVSLSWQLDAYRFDIPLVTHPTDAVVSPATAVRIGELGGLGVLNAEGLWARHEDVEGKLFDVVRAAEENADPEAAIRLLQQLHA
;
A
#
# COMPACT_ATOMS: atom_id res chain seq x y z
N MET A 1 26.19 -9.38 -7.90
CA MET A 1 25.85 -9.86 -9.27
C MET A 1 24.33 -9.93 -9.30
N ARG A 2 23.63 -9.17 -10.15
CA ARG A 2 22.16 -9.27 -10.23
C ARG A 2 21.87 -10.52 -11.06
N ASP A 3 21.12 -11.46 -10.50
CA ASP A 3 20.67 -12.66 -11.21
C ASP A 3 19.71 -12.26 -12.33
N GLN A 4 20.25 -12.07 -13.51
CA GLN A 4 19.46 -11.85 -14.72
C GLN A 4 19.25 -13.18 -15.45
N VAL A 5 18.00 -13.44 -15.79
CA VAL A 5 17.59 -14.63 -16.54
C VAL A 5 17.11 -14.18 -17.92
N GLU A 6 17.54 -14.85 -18.96
CA GLU A 6 17.04 -14.63 -20.31
C GLU A 6 15.64 -15.26 -20.44
N ILE A 7 14.64 -14.45 -20.79
CA ILE A 7 13.23 -14.86 -20.91
C ILE A 7 12.71 -14.85 -22.34
N GLY A 8 13.58 -14.63 -23.31
CA GLY A 8 13.28 -14.61 -24.75
C GLY A 8 14.41 -13.95 -25.51
N MET A 9 14.36 -13.99 -26.84
CA MET A 9 15.42 -13.44 -27.67
C MET A 9 15.70 -11.96 -27.34
N GLY A 10 16.84 -11.68 -26.72
CA GLY A 10 17.28 -10.33 -26.33
C GLY A 10 16.50 -9.70 -25.17
N ARG A 11 15.71 -10.47 -24.41
CA ARG A 11 14.99 -10.00 -23.25
C ARG A 11 15.49 -10.66 -21.99
N THR A 12 15.80 -9.85 -20.99
CA THR A 12 16.24 -10.31 -19.67
C THR A 12 15.26 -9.86 -18.59
N ALA A 13 15.07 -10.68 -17.58
CA ALA A 13 14.34 -10.35 -16.35
C ALA A 13 15.24 -10.59 -15.14
N MET A 14 14.92 -9.99 -14.02
CA MET A 14 15.54 -10.34 -12.73
C MET A 14 14.84 -11.58 -12.17
N ARG A 15 15.63 -12.50 -11.61
CA ARG A 15 15.07 -13.64 -10.90
C ARG A 15 14.29 -13.16 -9.68
N GLY A 16 13.05 -13.58 -9.57
CA GLY A 16 12.25 -13.45 -8.35
C GLY A 16 12.46 -14.66 -7.44
N TYR A 17 12.23 -14.47 -6.15
CA TYR A 17 12.26 -15.51 -5.14
C TYR A 17 10.95 -15.48 -4.38
N ASP A 18 10.37 -16.64 -4.10
CA ASP A 18 9.27 -16.77 -3.16
C ASP A 18 9.78 -16.67 -1.72
N LEU A 19 8.87 -16.43 -0.78
CA LEU A 19 9.23 -16.36 0.65
C LEU A 19 9.82 -17.66 1.16
N ASP A 20 9.43 -18.81 0.57
CA ASP A 20 9.97 -20.13 0.90
C ASP A 20 11.41 -20.34 0.39
N ASP A 21 11.87 -19.49 -0.53
CA ASP A 21 13.22 -19.56 -1.10
C ASP A 21 14.23 -18.69 -0.33
N VAL A 22 13.78 -17.91 0.67
CA VAL A 22 14.62 -16.94 1.38
C VAL A 22 14.56 -17.16 2.89
N GLU A 23 15.73 -17.00 3.54
CA GLU A 23 15.87 -17.09 4.97
C GLU A 23 16.52 -15.82 5.53
N ILE A 24 16.14 -15.44 6.76
CA ILE A 24 16.81 -14.39 7.48
C ILE A 24 18.05 -14.96 8.16
N VAL A 25 19.22 -14.57 7.66
CA VAL A 25 20.49 -14.98 8.26
C VAL A 25 20.91 -13.95 9.31
N PRO A 26 20.97 -14.31 10.60
CA PRO A 26 21.43 -13.39 11.64
C PRO A 26 22.91 -13.03 11.43
N SER A 27 23.21 -11.76 11.20
CA SER A 27 24.57 -11.29 10.94
C SER A 27 25.23 -10.57 12.11
N ARG A 28 24.46 -10.14 13.11
CA ARG A 28 24.93 -9.35 14.26
C ARG A 28 24.20 -9.72 15.54
N ARG A 29 24.81 -9.38 16.68
CA ARG A 29 24.14 -9.48 17.98
C ARG A 29 22.93 -8.56 18.01
N THR A 30 21.85 -9.05 18.60
CA THR A 30 20.63 -8.28 18.85
C THR A 30 20.93 -7.04 19.67
N ARG A 31 20.52 -5.89 19.17
CA ARG A 31 20.50 -4.62 19.93
C ARG A 31 19.15 -4.48 20.64
N SER A 32 19.04 -3.46 21.48
CA SER A 32 17.73 -3.13 22.05
C SER A 32 16.73 -2.79 20.93
N SER A 33 15.48 -3.25 21.05
CA SER A 33 14.41 -2.87 20.13
C SER A 33 14.21 -1.35 20.05
N LYS A 34 14.60 -0.62 21.10
CA LYS A 34 14.54 0.84 21.13
C LYS A 34 15.53 1.53 20.17
N ASP A 35 16.55 0.81 19.74
CA ASP A 35 17.58 1.32 18.82
C ASP A 35 17.26 0.99 17.35
N VAL A 36 16.11 0.34 17.10
CA VAL A 36 15.69 -0.08 15.76
C VAL A 36 14.66 0.92 15.21
N SER A 37 14.98 1.52 14.07
CA SER A 37 13.99 2.29 13.30
C SER A 37 13.28 1.36 12.31
N LEU A 38 11.96 1.39 12.32
CA LEU A 38 11.11 0.66 11.38
C LEU A 38 10.66 1.55 10.22
N SER A 39 11.05 2.83 10.23
CA SER A 39 10.62 3.76 9.19
C SER A 39 11.16 3.34 7.81
N TRP A 40 10.33 3.47 6.81
CA TRP A 40 10.64 3.16 5.42
C TRP A 40 10.09 4.23 4.49
N GLN A 41 10.52 4.23 3.25
CA GLN A 41 10.13 5.20 2.25
C GLN A 41 9.66 4.49 0.98
N LEU A 42 8.54 4.96 0.47
CA LEU A 42 8.01 4.56 -0.82
C LEU A 42 7.79 5.84 -1.65
N ASP A 43 8.61 6.01 -2.69
CA ASP A 43 8.67 7.22 -3.50
C ASP A 43 8.83 8.49 -2.63
N ALA A 44 7.92 9.45 -2.70
CA ALA A 44 7.94 10.69 -1.91
C ALA A 44 7.40 10.51 -0.48
N TYR A 45 6.77 9.39 -0.17
CA TYR A 45 6.09 9.14 1.10
C TYR A 45 6.96 8.37 2.09
N ARG A 46 6.90 8.79 3.34
CA ARG A 46 7.59 8.12 4.45
C ARG A 46 6.56 7.56 5.43
N PHE A 47 6.81 6.35 5.90
CA PHE A 47 5.97 5.61 6.83
C PHE A 47 6.78 5.22 8.07
N ASP A 48 6.11 5.14 9.22
CA ASP A 48 6.74 4.82 10.50
C ASP A 48 6.95 3.32 10.69
N ILE A 49 6.07 2.51 10.12
CA ILE A 49 6.13 1.04 10.18
C ILE A 49 6.06 0.42 8.79
N PRO A 50 6.81 -0.66 8.51
CA PRO A 50 6.81 -1.32 7.21
C PRO A 50 5.61 -2.28 7.07
N LEU A 51 4.41 -1.71 7.18
CA LEU A 51 3.14 -2.42 7.07
C LEU A 51 2.35 -1.88 5.87
N VAL A 52 2.02 -2.77 4.96
CA VAL A 52 1.15 -2.51 3.81
C VAL A 52 -0.01 -3.49 3.86
N THR A 53 -1.23 -2.99 3.74
CA THR A 53 -2.40 -3.88 3.71
C THR A 53 -2.54 -4.54 2.33
N HIS A 54 -2.98 -5.79 2.33
CA HIS A 54 -3.41 -6.44 1.09
C HIS A 54 -4.82 -5.94 0.71
N PRO A 55 -5.05 -5.48 -0.53
CA PRO A 55 -6.31 -4.90 -0.96
C PRO A 55 -7.39 -5.97 -1.15
N THR A 56 -7.95 -6.45 -0.06
CA THR A 56 -9.03 -7.44 -0.04
C THR A 56 -10.27 -6.82 0.60
N ASP A 57 -11.41 -6.79 -0.09
CA ASP A 57 -12.65 -6.17 0.36
C ASP A 57 -13.12 -6.67 1.73
N ALA A 58 -12.94 -7.95 2.01
CA ALA A 58 -13.31 -8.54 3.31
C ALA A 58 -12.42 -8.09 4.48
N VAL A 59 -11.25 -7.49 4.21
CA VAL A 59 -10.24 -7.14 5.22
C VAL A 59 -10.03 -5.64 5.31
N VAL A 60 -9.97 -4.95 4.18
CA VAL A 60 -9.62 -3.53 4.13
C VAL A 60 -10.80 -2.69 3.65
N SER A 61 -11.49 -2.08 4.59
CA SER A 61 -12.44 -1.00 4.33
C SER A 61 -11.74 0.37 4.31
N PRO A 62 -12.38 1.44 3.82
CA PRO A 62 -11.86 2.80 3.96
C PRO A 62 -11.49 3.15 5.40
N ALA A 63 -12.32 2.78 6.37
CA ALA A 63 -12.05 3.02 7.79
C ALA A 63 -10.80 2.26 8.29
N THR A 64 -10.61 1.02 7.84
CA THR A 64 -9.43 0.23 8.17
C THR A 64 -8.16 0.84 7.54
N ALA A 65 -8.23 1.30 6.28
CA ALA A 65 -7.10 1.94 5.61
C ALA A 65 -6.64 3.20 6.34
N VAL A 66 -7.59 4.04 6.80
CA VAL A 66 -7.31 5.20 7.62
C VAL A 66 -6.61 4.81 8.92
N ARG A 67 -7.15 3.81 9.61
CA ARG A 67 -6.56 3.35 10.87
C ARG A 67 -5.14 2.84 10.72
N ILE A 68 -4.86 2.16 9.61
CA ILE A 68 -3.48 1.74 9.27
C ILE A 68 -2.58 2.95 9.03
N GLY A 69 -3.08 3.99 8.33
CA GLY A 69 -2.36 5.25 8.12
C GLY A 69 -2.06 5.97 9.44
N GLU A 70 -3.01 6.06 10.35
CA GLU A 70 -2.81 6.63 11.71
C GLU A 70 -1.74 5.88 12.51
N LEU A 71 -1.60 4.58 12.29
CA LEU A 71 -0.57 3.75 12.90
C LEU A 71 0.79 3.84 12.21
N GLY A 72 0.89 4.64 11.15
CA GLY A 72 2.13 4.87 10.41
C GLY A 72 2.42 3.87 9.31
N GLY A 73 1.45 3.04 8.92
CA GLY A 73 1.51 2.10 7.79
C GLY A 73 0.85 2.64 6.53
N LEU A 74 0.78 1.82 5.49
CA LEU A 74 0.11 2.12 4.22
C LEU A 74 -1.15 1.27 4.06
N GLY A 75 -2.32 1.92 4.08
CA GLY A 75 -3.59 1.29 3.74
C GLY A 75 -3.81 1.28 2.23
N VAL A 76 -4.01 0.10 1.64
CA VAL A 76 -4.33 -0.08 0.22
C VAL A 76 -5.73 -0.65 0.10
N LEU A 77 -6.57 0.04 -0.66
CA LEU A 77 -7.96 -0.35 -0.92
C LEU A 77 -8.08 -1.04 -2.28
N ASN A 78 -8.99 -2.00 -2.36
CA ASN A 78 -9.42 -2.55 -3.64
C ASN A 78 -10.49 -1.63 -4.25
N ALA A 79 -10.21 -1.07 -5.40
CA ALA A 79 -11.16 -0.23 -6.14
C ALA A 79 -12.03 -1.01 -7.13
N GLU A 80 -11.79 -2.32 -7.32
CA GLU A 80 -12.50 -3.13 -8.31
C GLU A 80 -14.01 -3.18 -8.07
N GLY A 81 -14.44 -3.25 -6.81
CA GLY A 81 -15.85 -3.23 -6.45
C GLY A 81 -16.60 -1.94 -6.82
N LEU A 82 -15.90 -0.84 -7.03
CA LEU A 82 -16.51 0.44 -7.42
C LEU A 82 -17.09 0.38 -8.83
N TRP A 83 -16.48 -0.38 -9.75
CA TRP A 83 -16.93 -0.54 -11.13
C TRP A 83 -18.30 -1.21 -11.23
N ALA A 84 -18.61 -2.07 -10.27
CA ALA A 84 -19.90 -2.77 -10.26
C ALA A 84 -21.01 -1.97 -9.54
N ARG A 85 -20.66 -0.95 -8.77
CA ARG A 85 -21.60 -0.20 -7.92
C ARG A 85 -22.00 1.16 -8.47
N HIS A 86 -21.17 1.74 -9.33
CA HIS A 86 -21.37 3.09 -9.83
C HIS A 86 -21.25 3.15 -11.35
N GLU A 87 -22.16 3.87 -12.00
CA GLU A 87 -22.10 4.12 -13.45
C GLU A 87 -20.97 5.07 -13.83
N ASP A 88 -20.70 6.08 -13.00
CA ASP A 88 -19.62 7.06 -13.19
C ASP A 88 -18.54 6.87 -12.12
N VAL A 89 -17.72 5.84 -12.27
CA VAL A 89 -16.62 5.53 -11.34
C VAL A 89 -15.50 6.56 -11.43
N GLU A 90 -15.17 7.02 -12.63
CA GLU A 90 -14.09 7.99 -12.84
C GLU A 90 -14.41 9.34 -12.19
N GLY A 91 -15.64 9.84 -12.38
CA GLY A 91 -16.09 11.07 -11.74
C GLY A 91 -16.08 10.96 -10.21
N LYS A 92 -16.51 9.82 -9.66
CA LYS A 92 -16.50 9.58 -8.21
C LYS A 92 -15.09 9.51 -7.62
N LEU A 93 -14.16 8.84 -8.29
CA LEU A 93 -12.76 8.80 -7.86
C LEU A 93 -12.11 10.19 -7.97
N PHE A 94 -12.44 10.94 -9.03
CA PHE A 94 -11.97 12.32 -9.17
C PHE A 94 -12.45 13.23 -8.03
N ASP A 95 -13.71 13.08 -7.59
CA ASP A 95 -14.25 13.83 -6.45
C ASP A 95 -13.47 13.51 -5.15
N VAL A 96 -13.06 12.26 -4.94
CA VAL A 96 -12.23 11.86 -3.78
C VAL A 96 -10.86 12.52 -3.84
N VAL A 97 -10.19 12.47 -5.01
CA VAL A 97 -8.87 13.12 -5.20
C VAL A 97 -8.98 14.61 -4.97
N ARG A 98 -9.98 15.26 -5.57
CA ARG A 98 -10.21 16.70 -5.40
C ARG A 98 -10.46 17.08 -3.95
N ALA A 99 -11.26 16.30 -3.21
CA ALA A 99 -11.51 16.55 -1.80
C ALA A 99 -10.23 16.44 -0.95
N ALA A 100 -9.34 15.52 -1.28
CA ALA A 100 -8.05 15.37 -0.61
C ALA A 100 -7.10 16.55 -0.90
N GLU A 101 -7.08 17.03 -2.15
CA GLU A 101 -6.17 18.10 -2.60
C GLU A 101 -6.64 19.49 -2.16
N GLU A 102 -7.93 19.83 -2.38
CA GLU A 102 -8.44 21.17 -2.16
C GLU A 102 -8.62 21.53 -0.69
N ASN A 103 -9.02 20.57 0.13
CA ASN A 103 -9.38 20.86 1.51
C ASN A 103 -8.22 20.63 2.50
N ALA A 104 -7.12 20.04 2.07
CA ALA A 104 -6.08 19.52 2.96
C ALA A 104 -6.68 18.74 4.17
N ASP A 105 -7.90 18.21 3.96
CA ASP A 105 -8.68 17.47 4.95
C ASP A 105 -8.81 16.00 4.51
N PRO A 106 -7.92 15.12 5.00
CA PRO A 106 -7.98 13.71 4.70
C PRO A 106 -9.33 13.08 5.09
N GLU A 107 -10.00 13.61 6.13
CA GLU A 107 -11.27 13.07 6.59
C GLU A 107 -12.40 13.27 5.57
N ALA A 108 -12.36 14.34 4.77
CA ALA A 108 -13.36 14.56 3.71
C ALA A 108 -13.24 13.50 2.61
N ALA A 109 -12.02 13.22 2.13
CA ALA A 109 -11.75 12.17 1.14
C ALA A 109 -12.15 10.78 1.67
N ILE A 110 -11.88 10.52 2.95
CA ILE A 110 -12.27 9.29 3.63
C ILE A 110 -13.78 9.11 3.69
N ARG A 111 -14.52 10.15 4.07
CA ARG A 111 -16.00 10.12 4.09
C ARG A 111 -16.57 9.81 2.70
N LEU A 112 -16.01 10.40 1.65
CA LEU A 112 -16.42 10.09 0.27
C LEU A 112 -16.12 8.64 -0.10
N LEU A 113 -14.93 8.14 0.21
CA LEU A 113 -14.60 6.73 -0.01
C LEU A 113 -15.53 5.78 0.74
N GLN A 114 -15.90 6.10 1.98
CA GLN A 114 -16.86 5.32 2.76
C GLN A 114 -18.25 5.30 2.10
N GLN A 115 -18.71 6.43 1.56
CA GLN A 115 -19.97 6.50 0.84
C GLN A 115 -19.96 5.71 -0.46
N LEU A 116 -18.82 5.66 -1.16
CA LEU A 116 -18.68 4.88 -2.40
C LEU A 116 -18.67 3.37 -2.15
N HIS A 117 -18.25 2.94 -0.96
CA HIS A 117 -18.22 1.54 -0.54
C HIS A 117 -19.52 1.05 0.12
N ALA A 118 -20.42 1.93 0.49
CA ALA A 118 -21.72 1.58 1.08
C ALA A 118 -22.72 1.10 0.01
#